data_d8fe7098a247a563d4e435f5312b2a27
#
_entry.id   d8fe7098a247a563d4e435f5312b2a27
#
_cell.length_a   1.000
_cell.length_b   1.000
_cell.length_c   1.000
_cell.angle_alpha   90.00
_cell.angle_beta   90.00
_cell.angle_gamma   90.00
#
_symmetry.space_group_name_H-M   'P 1'
#
loop_
_entity.id
_entity.type
_entity.pdbx_description
1 polymer ?
#
loop_
_entity_poly.entity_id
_entity_poly.type
_entity_poly.pdbx_seq_one_letter_code
_entity_poly.pdbx_strand_id
1 'polypeptide(L)'
;MSIKVFKKRGIAAAIAAVALAGGLASCASTVPMEPAESANDPACADVIVRLPDTVSDLERRTTNAQATGAWGDPIGVELRCGVPTSGPTTDMCVTVKGVDWIIDESEAPLYRFEAYGRSPGLEVFVNSEIAS
;
A
#
# COMPACT_ATOMS: atom_id res chain seq x y z
N MET A 1 -67.81 45.30 -18.29
CA MET A 1 -66.78 45.01 -17.30
C MET A 1 -65.96 43.81 -17.78
N SER A 2 -64.80 44.05 -18.31
CA SER A 2 -63.93 42.96 -18.82
C SER A 2 -62.87 42.64 -17.77
N ILE A 3 -62.96 41.46 -17.23
CA ILE A 3 -61.94 40.95 -16.32
C ILE A 3 -60.82 40.34 -17.17
N LYS A 4 -59.70 41.02 -17.21
CA LYS A 4 -58.50 40.48 -17.86
C LYS A 4 -57.90 39.43 -16.95
N VAL A 5 -58.06 38.21 -17.39
CA VAL A 5 -57.32 37.07 -16.77
C VAL A 5 -55.85 37.22 -17.11
N PHE A 6 -55.05 37.53 -16.12
CA PHE A 6 -53.60 37.50 -16.24
C PHE A 6 -53.14 36.03 -16.27
N LYS A 7 -52.78 35.62 -17.42
CA LYS A 7 -52.15 34.32 -17.65
C LYS A 7 -50.73 34.35 -17.05
N LYS A 8 -50.61 33.87 -15.82
CA LYS A 8 -49.31 33.65 -15.21
C LYS A 8 -48.62 32.54 -15.94
N ARG A 9 -47.72 32.94 -16.83
CA ARG A 9 -46.76 32.01 -17.40
C ARG A 9 -45.84 31.53 -16.27
N GLY A 10 -45.98 30.28 -15.95
CA GLY A 10 -45.10 29.62 -15.01
C GLY A 10 -43.68 29.68 -15.49
N ILE A 11 -42.85 30.30 -14.68
CA ILE A 11 -41.39 30.08 -14.78
C ILE A 11 -41.15 28.72 -14.15
N ALA A 12 -41.40 27.73 -14.97
CA ALA A 12 -41.09 26.37 -14.59
C ALA A 12 -39.59 26.15 -14.77
N ALA A 13 -38.93 25.92 -13.67
CA ALA A 13 -37.95 24.90 -13.55
C ALA A 13 -36.76 24.95 -14.55
N ALA A 14 -35.85 25.87 -14.33
CA ALA A 14 -34.48 25.66 -14.68
C ALA A 14 -33.64 25.33 -13.42
N ILE A 15 -34.19 24.49 -12.56
CA ILE A 15 -33.46 23.85 -11.45
C ILE A 15 -33.35 22.42 -11.83
N ALA A 16 -32.60 22.17 -12.86
CA ALA A 16 -32.28 20.82 -13.21
C ALA A 16 -30.77 20.73 -13.33
N ALA A 17 -30.26 19.75 -12.68
CA ALA A 17 -28.96 19.21 -12.91
C ALA A 17 -27.77 20.08 -12.51
N VAL A 18 -27.67 20.42 -11.24
CA VAL A 18 -26.38 20.22 -10.59
C VAL A 18 -26.17 18.73 -10.63
N ALA A 19 -25.60 18.25 -11.71
CA ALA A 19 -25.08 16.91 -11.80
C ALA A 19 -24.14 16.73 -10.62
N LEU A 20 -24.51 15.89 -9.68
CA LEU A 20 -23.61 15.27 -8.74
C LEU A 20 -22.61 14.46 -9.57
N ALA A 21 -21.57 15.13 -10.01
CA ALA A 21 -20.31 14.49 -10.28
C ALA A 21 -19.73 14.11 -8.91
N GLY A 22 -20.43 13.24 -8.23
CA GLY A 22 -19.90 12.48 -7.11
C GLY A 22 -18.76 11.67 -7.69
N GLY A 23 -17.55 12.21 -7.58
CA GLY A 23 -16.35 11.45 -7.84
C GLY A 23 -16.49 10.18 -7.01
N LEU A 24 -16.53 9.03 -7.66
CA LEU A 24 -16.28 7.75 -7.06
C LEU A 24 -14.85 7.84 -6.51
N ALA A 25 -14.70 8.38 -5.32
CA ALA A 25 -13.51 8.18 -4.53
C ALA A 25 -13.45 6.66 -4.34
N SER A 26 -12.68 6.00 -5.19
CA SER A 26 -12.30 4.61 -5.00
C SER A 26 -11.57 4.58 -3.66
N CYS A 27 -12.26 4.24 -2.58
CA CYS A 27 -11.65 3.94 -1.31
C CYS A 27 -10.87 2.65 -1.54
N ALA A 28 -9.57 2.78 -1.87
CA ALA A 28 -8.68 1.64 -1.88
C ALA A 28 -8.75 1.00 -0.49
N SER A 29 -9.10 -0.27 -0.44
CA SER A 29 -9.22 -1.00 0.82
C SER A 29 -7.88 -0.99 1.56
N THR A 30 -7.91 -0.81 2.87
CA THR A 30 -6.73 -0.95 3.72
C THR A 30 -6.27 -2.41 3.72
N VAL A 31 -4.98 -2.64 3.52
CA VAL A 31 -4.39 -3.98 3.53
C VAL A 31 -4.22 -4.43 4.97
N PRO A 32 -4.86 -5.55 5.38
CA PRO A 32 -4.66 -6.08 6.70
C PRO A 32 -3.29 -6.77 6.78
N MET A 33 -2.48 -6.34 7.74
CA MET A 33 -1.16 -6.91 8.02
C MET A 33 -0.97 -7.11 9.53
N GLU A 34 -0.05 -8.00 9.89
CA GLU A 34 0.38 -8.19 11.27
C GLU A 34 1.67 -7.42 11.53
N PRO A 35 1.75 -6.61 12.61
CA PRO A 35 2.99 -5.93 12.95
C PRO A 35 4.05 -6.94 13.40
N ALA A 36 5.31 -6.66 13.10
CA ALA A 36 6.42 -7.45 13.61
C ALA A 36 6.60 -7.22 15.12
N GLU A 37 7.34 -8.11 15.78
CA GLU A 37 7.56 -8.09 17.24
C GLU A 37 8.13 -6.75 17.72
N SER A 38 9.10 -6.18 16.97
CA SER A 38 9.73 -4.90 17.27
C SER A 38 9.29 -3.78 16.32
N ALA A 39 8.02 -3.80 15.87
CA ALA A 39 7.49 -2.80 14.96
C ALA A 39 7.50 -1.36 15.52
N ASN A 40 7.57 -1.22 16.84
CA ASN A 40 7.66 0.07 17.55
C ASN A 40 9.09 0.60 17.70
N ASP A 41 10.09 -0.10 17.16
CA ASP A 41 11.46 0.40 17.17
C ASP A 41 11.54 1.73 16.39
N PRO A 42 12.12 2.80 16.95
CA PRO A 42 12.23 4.08 16.27
C PRO A 42 12.95 4.00 14.91
N ALA A 43 13.90 3.09 14.73
CA ALA A 43 14.57 2.89 13.45
C ALA A 43 13.64 2.40 12.35
N CYS A 44 12.55 1.70 12.69
CA CYS A 44 11.52 1.33 11.74
C CYS A 44 10.75 2.54 11.21
N ALA A 45 10.55 3.59 12.00
CA ALA A 45 9.92 4.82 11.53
C ALA A 45 10.74 5.47 10.40
N ASP A 46 12.06 5.46 10.52
CA ASP A 46 12.96 5.96 9.47
C ASP A 46 12.87 5.17 8.17
N VAL A 47 12.61 3.87 8.25
CA VAL A 47 12.36 3.02 7.08
C VAL A 47 11.04 3.41 6.42
N ILE A 48 9.96 3.47 7.20
CA ILE A 48 8.61 3.69 6.69
C ILE A 48 8.45 5.03 5.99
N VAL A 49 9.04 6.11 6.51
CA VAL A 49 8.94 7.44 5.90
C VAL A 49 9.72 7.56 4.58
N ARG A 50 10.61 6.62 4.30
CA ARG A 50 11.41 6.57 3.07
C ARG A 50 10.91 5.56 2.04
N LEU A 51 9.85 4.82 2.36
CA LEU A 51 9.28 3.87 1.40
C LEU A 51 8.76 4.60 0.16
N PRO A 52 9.03 4.08 -1.04
CA PRO A 52 8.58 4.70 -2.27
C PRO A 52 7.07 4.57 -2.45
N ASP A 53 6.50 5.48 -3.25
CA ASP A 53 5.08 5.43 -3.62
C ASP A 53 4.79 4.29 -4.60
N THR A 54 5.80 3.86 -5.36
CA THR A 54 5.68 2.76 -6.33
C THR A 54 6.85 1.79 -6.24
N VAL A 55 6.57 0.50 -6.40
CA VAL A 55 7.55 -0.58 -6.52
C VAL A 55 7.12 -1.49 -7.68
N SER A 56 7.99 -1.76 -8.65
CA SER A 56 7.64 -2.56 -9.86
C SER A 56 6.32 -2.11 -10.52
N ASP A 57 6.12 -0.81 -10.67
CA ASP A 57 4.89 -0.19 -11.19
C ASP A 57 3.62 -0.44 -10.34
N LEU A 58 3.77 -1.03 -9.16
CA LEU A 58 2.70 -1.22 -8.18
C LEU A 58 2.61 -0.02 -7.25
N GLU A 59 1.42 0.54 -7.10
CA GLU A 59 1.19 1.67 -6.21
C GLU A 59 1.14 1.25 -4.73
N ARG A 60 1.65 2.13 -3.86
CA ARG A 60 1.63 1.93 -2.41
C ARG A 60 0.19 1.92 -1.89
N ARG A 61 -0.07 1.01 -0.97
CA ARG A 61 -1.35 0.82 -0.30
C ARG A 61 -1.27 1.23 1.17
N THR A 62 -2.39 1.66 1.72
CA THR A 62 -2.52 1.87 3.16
C THR A 62 -2.58 0.51 3.87
N THR A 63 -1.85 0.37 4.97
CA THR A 63 -1.85 -0.82 5.83
C THR A 63 -2.43 -0.49 7.20
N ASN A 64 -2.91 -1.50 7.94
CA ASN A 64 -3.47 -1.33 9.29
C ASN A 64 -2.49 -1.71 10.40
N ALA A 65 -1.24 -2.04 10.07
CA ALA A 65 -0.23 -2.45 11.03
C ALA A 65 0.97 -1.51 11.02
N GLN A 66 1.53 -1.28 12.20
CA GLN A 66 2.72 -0.43 12.39
C GLN A 66 3.94 -1.04 11.69
N ALA A 67 4.79 -0.16 11.15
CA ALA A 67 6.05 -0.53 10.50
C ALA A 67 5.90 -1.53 9.35
N THR A 68 4.84 -1.34 8.55
CA THR A 68 4.53 -2.15 7.38
C THR A 68 4.37 -1.30 6.13
N GLY A 69 4.56 -1.92 4.98
CA GLY A 69 4.26 -1.36 3.66
C GLY A 69 3.68 -2.42 2.75
N ALA A 70 2.86 -2.01 1.80
CA ALA A 70 2.27 -2.89 0.80
C ALA A 70 2.09 -2.15 -0.53
N TRP A 71 2.22 -2.87 -1.64
CA TRP A 71 2.08 -2.34 -3.00
C TRP A 71 1.29 -3.28 -3.89
N GLY A 72 0.40 -2.70 -4.68
CA GLY A 72 -0.39 -3.39 -5.69
C GLY A 72 -1.81 -3.75 -5.27
N ASP A 73 -2.64 -4.01 -6.27
CA ASP A 73 -3.98 -4.57 -6.14
C ASP A 73 -4.25 -5.48 -7.35
N PRO A 74 -4.08 -6.80 -7.20
CA PRO A 74 -3.73 -7.54 -5.98
C PRO A 74 -2.33 -7.19 -5.44
N ILE A 75 -2.09 -7.47 -4.16
CA ILE A 75 -0.82 -7.18 -3.49
C ILE A 75 0.31 -8.00 -4.12
N GLY A 76 1.34 -7.31 -4.59
CA GLY A 76 2.53 -7.93 -5.16
C GLY A 76 3.77 -7.84 -4.28
N VAL A 77 3.82 -6.83 -3.40
CA VAL A 77 4.95 -6.61 -2.50
C VAL A 77 4.44 -6.22 -1.12
N GLU A 78 5.00 -6.80 -0.07
CA GLU A 78 4.77 -6.46 1.33
C GLU A 78 6.09 -6.28 2.06
N LEU A 79 6.13 -5.36 3.03
CA LEU A 79 7.30 -5.09 3.85
C LEU A 79 6.92 -5.06 5.33
N ARG A 80 7.76 -5.66 6.17
CA ARG A 80 7.67 -5.53 7.63
C ARG A 80 9.02 -5.16 8.21
N CYS A 81 9.03 -4.17 9.08
CA CYS A 81 10.19 -3.79 9.89
C CYS A 81 9.97 -4.18 11.35
N GLY A 82 11.02 -4.64 11.99
CA GLY A 82 10.99 -5.08 13.39
C GLY A 82 10.92 -6.60 13.57
N VAL A 83 11.17 -7.36 12.51
CA VAL A 83 11.29 -8.82 12.61
C VAL A 83 12.59 -9.22 13.31
N PRO A 84 12.65 -10.41 13.98
CA PRO A 84 13.88 -10.94 14.51
C PRO A 84 14.94 -11.06 13.41
N THR A 85 16.19 -10.74 13.73
CA THR A 85 17.31 -10.83 12.79
C THR A 85 17.86 -12.25 12.77
N SER A 86 18.01 -12.80 11.56
CA SER A 86 18.66 -14.11 11.41
C SER A 86 20.15 -14.04 11.72
N GLY A 87 20.66 -15.13 12.33
CA GLY A 87 22.08 -15.33 12.51
C GLY A 87 22.79 -15.78 11.23
N PRO A 88 24.06 -16.21 11.32
CA PRO A 88 24.77 -16.76 10.19
C PRO A 88 23.99 -17.90 9.52
N THR A 89 23.90 -17.88 8.19
CA THR A 89 23.13 -18.83 7.41
C THR A 89 23.92 -19.30 6.20
N THR A 90 23.55 -20.46 5.67
CA THR A 90 24.02 -21.00 4.38
C THR A 90 23.02 -20.76 3.26
N ASP A 91 21.92 -20.05 3.55
CA ASP A 91 20.90 -19.73 2.57
C ASP A 91 21.45 -18.79 1.49
N MET A 92 20.74 -18.74 0.36
CA MET A 92 21.14 -17.89 -0.75
C MET A 92 21.10 -16.41 -0.32
N CYS A 93 22.16 -15.68 -0.64
CA CYS A 93 22.26 -14.26 -0.40
C CYS A 93 22.57 -13.50 -1.68
N VAL A 94 21.98 -12.32 -1.81
CA VAL A 94 22.31 -11.35 -2.87
C VAL A 94 22.61 -10.01 -2.24
N THR A 95 23.57 -9.29 -2.81
CA THR A 95 23.88 -7.92 -2.40
C THR A 95 23.26 -6.92 -3.36
N VAL A 96 22.39 -6.05 -2.85
CA VAL A 96 21.77 -4.98 -3.63
C VAL A 96 22.09 -3.65 -2.97
N LYS A 97 22.81 -2.78 -3.69
CA LYS A 97 23.22 -1.44 -3.20
C LYS A 97 23.86 -1.46 -1.81
N GLY A 98 24.70 -2.46 -1.54
CA GLY A 98 25.43 -2.59 -0.27
C GLY A 98 24.59 -3.16 0.88
N VAL A 99 23.42 -3.68 0.62
CA VAL A 99 22.61 -4.47 1.55
C VAL A 99 22.61 -5.91 1.12
N ASP A 100 22.95 -6.81 2.02
CA ASP A 100 22.88 -8.25 1.80
C ASP A 100 21.50 -8.75 2.16
N TRP A 101 20.89 -9.51 1.25
CA TRP A 101 19.57 -10.07 1.41
C TRP A 101 19.62 -11.59 1.40
N ILE A 102 19.07 -12.22 2.42
CA ILE A 102 18.80 -13.65 2.45
C ILE A 102 17.52 -13.90 1.67
N ILE A 103 17.53 -14.88 0.78
CA ILE A 103 16.39 -15.23 -0.06
C ILE A 103 15.83 -16.57 0.37
N ASP A 104 14.53 -16.60 0.67
CA ASP A 104 13.74 -17.80 0.89
C ASP A 104 12.77 -18.00 -0.28
N GLU A 105 12.95 -19.08 -1.01
CA GLU A 105 12.16 -19.46 -2.19
C GLU A 105 11.18 -20.61 -1.90
N SER A 106 11.09 -21.05 -0.66
CA SER A 106 10.33 -22.26 -0.26
C SER A 106 8.84 -22.17 -0.56
N GLU A 107 8.31 -20.94 -0.69
CA GLU A 107 6.91 -20.66 -0.98
C GLU A 107 6.68 -20.00 -2.34
N ALA A 108 7.55 -20.24 -3.32
CA ALA A 108 7.38 -19.67 -4.66
C ALA A 108 5.96 -19.90 -5.21
N PRO A 109 5.32 -18.93 -5.87
CA PRO A 109 5.89 -17.68 -6.40
C PRO A 109 6.06 -16.54 -5.38
N LEU A 110 5.80 -16.77 -4.11
CA LEU A 110 6.03 -15.81 -3.04
C LEU A 110 7.45 -15.99 -2.51
N TYR A 111 8.29 -15.00 -2.71
CA TYR A 111 9.68 -14.96 -2.25
C TYR A 111 9.78 -14.06 -1.03
N ARG A 112 10.53 -14.51 -0.02
CA ARG A 112 10.85 -13.71 1.16
C ARG A 112 12.30 -13.26 1.10
N PHE A 113 12.54 -11.98 1.29
CA PHE A 113 13.85 -11.36 1.38
C PHE A 113 14.04 -10.79 2.78
N GLU A 114 15.11 -11.15 3.45
CA GLU A 114 15.48 -10.61 4.75
C GLU A 114 16.79 -9.82 4.65
N ALA A 115 16.80 -8.57 5.14
CA ALA A 115 18.02 -7.77 5.19
C ALA A 115 18.96 -8.34 6.25
N TYR A 116 20.06 -8.97 5.81
CA TYR A 116 21.03 -9.60 6.69
C TYR A 116 21.83 -8.58 7.49
N GLY A 117 22.07 -8.90 8.76
CA GLY A 117 22.89 -8.09 9.66
C GLY A 117 22.29 -6.74 10.03
N ARG A 118 20.98 -6.56 9.85
CA ARG A 118 20.25 -5.34 10.23
C ARG A 118 19.45 -5.57 11.50
N SER A 119 19.47 -4.57 12.41
CA SER A 119 18.64 -4.56 13.61
C SER A 119 18.07 -3.15 13.79
N PRO A 120 16.74 -2.99 13.88
CA PRO A 120 15.71 -4.04 13.78
C PRO A 120 15.72 -4.76 12.42
N GLY A 121 15.25 -6.01 12.40
CA GLY A 121 15.18 -6.79 11.18
C GLY A 121 14.17 -6.23 10.19
N LEU A 122 14.43 -6.43 8.91
CA LEU A 122 13.58 -6.00 7.81
C LEU A 122 13.33 -7.17 6.87
N GLU A 123 12.08 -7.42 6.52
CA GLU A 123 11.73 -8.42 5.51
C GLU A 123 10.79 -7.87 4.46
N VAL A 124 10.94 -8.38 3.24
CA VAL A 124 10.10 -8.05 2.09
C VAL A 124 9.61 -9.33 1.45
N PHE A 125 8.30 -9.43 1.24
CA PHE A 125 7.69 -10.48 0.46
C PHE A 125 7.38 -9.98 -0.95
N VAL A 126 7.72 -10.76 -1.95
CA VAL A 126 7.50 -10.43 -3.35
C VAL A 126 6.80 -11.60 -4.04
N ASN A 127 5.62 -11.36 -4.57
CA ASN A 127 4.97 -12.31 -5.45
C ASN A 127 5.44 -12.07 -6.89
N SER A 128 6.23 -12.99 -7.43
CA SER A 128 6.85 -12.85 -8.75
C SER A 128 5.88 -12.94 -9.93
N GLU A 129 4.64 -13.37 -9.70
CA GLU A 129 3.60 -13.35 -10.73
C GLU A 129 2.93 -11.98 -10.86
N ILE A 130 3.10 -11.11 -9.85
CA ILE A 130 2.47 -9.78 -9.78
C ILE A 130 3.52 -8.68 -9.91
N ALA A 131 4.64 -8.81 -9.20
CA ALA A 131 5.74 -7.86 -9.20
C ALA A 131 6.90 -8.43 -10.04
N SER A 132 7.18 -7.84 -11.20
CA SER A 132 8.26 -8.23 -12.12
C SER A 132 9.29 -7.11 -12.32
#